data_d722b4710c5c1249365270f71af764a8
#
_entry.id   d722b4710c5c1249365270f71af764a8
#
_cell.length_a   1.000
_cell.length_b   1.000
_cell.length_c   1.000
_cell.angle_alpha   90.00
_cell.angle_beta   90.00
_cell.angle_gamma   90.00
#
_symmetry.space_group_name_H-M   'P 1'
#
loop_
_entity.id
_entity.type
_entity.pdbx_description
1 polymer ?
#
loop_
_entity_poly.entity_id
_entity_poly.type
_entity_poly.pdbx_seq_one_letter_code
_entity_poly.pdbx_strand_id
1 'polypeptide(L)'
;MVENSRKTAFLFPGQGAQYPGMGKDFYENFKEAREIFNHACEILGFDIIKLCFNGKQEELNKTSICQPAILVTSIAIFEVLKKNYIIQINDCKAAAGLSLGEYTAHVSAGSIAFADAAKLVYKRGLFMQEACDSNPGGMVSIIGLEDEKVEQICSEVEHIGIICAANYNCPGQVVLAGEKPVLEKASILAKERGARMVIPLNVGGAFHSNLMSPASDKLLKELYTP
;
A
#
# COMPACT_ATOMS: atom_id res chain seq x y z
N MET A 1 -6.96 -28.95 30.58
CA MET A 1 -7.43 -28.56 29.23
C MET A 1 -6.40 -27.59 28.69
N VAL A 2 -5.63 -27.97 27.67
CA VAL A 2 -4.70 -27.04 27.01
C VAL A 2 -5.59 -26.09 26.21
N GLU A 3 -5.71 -24.85 26.67
CA GLU A 3 -6.31 -23.76 25.91
C GLU A 3 -5.49 -23.60 24.62
N ASN A 4 -6.00 -24.12 23.53
CA ASN A 4 -5.40 -23.98 22.22
C ASN A 4 -5.70 -22.55 21.73
N SER A 5 -5.04 -21.56 22.36
CA SER A 5 -5.17 -20.15 21.98
C SER A 5 -4.62 -19.99 20.58
N ARG A 6 -5.49 -19.94 19.58
CA ARG A 6 -5.11 -19.65 18.19
C ARG A 6 -4.43 -18.28 18.17
N LYS A 7 -3.18 -18.25 17.74
CA LYS A 7 -2.47 -16.99 17.53
C LYS A 7 -3.02 -16.36 16.25
N THR A 8 -3.58 -15.18 16.38
CA THR A 8 -4.13 -14.41 15.23
C THR A 8 -3.18 -13.27 14.87
N ALA A 9 -3.02 -13.00 13.59
CA ALA A 9 -2.37 -11.80 13.08
C ALA A 9 -3.30 -11.08 12.11
N PHE A 10 -3.29 -9.74 12.14
CA PHE A 10 -4.00 -8.92 11.16
C PHE A 10 -3.04 -8.50 10.06
N LEU A 11 -3.43 -8.76 8.81
CA LEU A 11 -2.66 -8.37 7.63
C LEU A 11 -3.50 -7.41 6.80
N PHE A 12 -2.96 -6.24 6.52
CA PHE A 12 -3.65 -5.18 5.79
C PHE A 12 -3.04 -4.96 4.40
N PRO A 13 -3.88 -4.86 3.36
CA PRO A 13 -3.42 -4.72 1.99
C PRO A 13 -2.80 -3.33 1.75
N GLY A 14 -1.90 -3.29 0.77
CA GLY A 14 -1.37 -2.06 0.19
C GLY A 14 -2.08 -1.66 -1.10
N GLN A 15 -1.50 -0.68 -1.79
CA GLN A 15 -1.95 -0.22 -3.10
C GLN A 15 -1.99 -1.37 -4.11
N GLY A 16 -3.06 -1.44 -4.92
CA GLY A 16 -3.37 -2.55 -5.82
C GLY A 16 -4.61 -3.35 -5.39
N ALA A 17 -5.06 -3.19 -4.13
CA ALA A 17 -6.26 -3.87 -3.62
C ALA A 17 -7.56 -3.11 -3.89
N GLN A 18 -7.51 -1.88 -4.40
CA GLN A 18 -8.70 -1.06 -4.66
C GLN A 18 -9.49 -1.53 -5.89
N TYR A 19 -10.82 -1.49 -5.78
CA TYR A 19 -11.74 -1.75 -6.87
C TYR A 19 -13.06 -0.98 -6.66
N PRO A 20 -13.79 -0.62 -7.73
CA PRO A 20 -15.11 0.00 -7.61
C PRO A 20 -16.10 -0.89 -6.87
N GLY A 21 -16.78 -0.35 -5.88
CA GLY A 21 -17.71 -1.09 -5.02
C GLY A 21 -17.08 -1.61 -3.72
N MET A 22 -15.78 -1.44 -3.49
CA MET A 22 -15.13 -1.92 -2.27
C MET A 22 -15.74 -1.28 -1.01
N GLY A 23 -16.08 -2.13 -0.02
CA GLY A 23 -16.67 -1.73 1.25
C GLY A 23 -18.15 -1.35 1.22
N LYS A 24 -18.81 -1.34 0.03
CA LYS A 24 -20.20 -0.93 -0.11
C LYS A 24 -21.15 -1.82 0.68
N ASP A 25 -20.99 -3.12 0.58
CA ASP A 25 -21.79 -4.11 1.31
C ASP A 25 -21.64 -3.96 2.83
N PHE A 26 -20.44 -3.67 3.32
CA PHE A 26 -20.23 -3.36 4.74
C PHE A 26 -20.92 -2.04 5.14
N TYR A 27 -20.82 -1.01 4.33
CA TYR A 27 -21.47 0.27 4.58
C TYR A 27 -23.00 0.13 4.62
N GLU A 28 -23.59 -0.64 3.72
CA GLU A 28 -25.04 -0.83 3.64
C GLU A 28 -25.60 -1.65 4.83
N ASN A 29 -24.84 -2.61 5.35
CA ASN A 29 -25.33 -3.57 6.33
C ASN A 29 -24.86 -3.30 7.77
N PHE A 30 -23.79 -2.54 8.00
CA PHE A 30 -23.22 -2.34 9.33
C PHE A 30 -23.09 -0.85 9.69
N LYS A 31 -23.58 -0.52 10.86
CA LYS A 31 -23.51 0.85 11.40
C LYS A 31 -22.07 1.32 11.59
N GLU A 32 -21.21 0.44 12.08
CA GLU A 32 -19.81 0.68 12.35
C GLU A 32 -19.06 1.09 11.07
N ALA A 33 -19.33 0.40 9.96
CA ALA A 33 -18.73 0.76 8.68
C ALA A 33 -19.22 2.13 8.19
N ARG A 34 -20.52 2.42 8.32
CA ARG A 34 -21.08 3.75 7.98
C ARG A 34 -20.42 4.87 8.76
N GLU A 35 -20.21 4.69 10.06
CA GLU A 35 -19.57 5.69 10.93
C GLU A 35 -18.14 5.99 10.46
N ILE A 36 -17.34 4.96 10.11
CA ILE A 36 -15.98 5.13 9.60
C ILE A 36 -15.96 5.87 8.26
N PHE A 37 -16.78 5.45 7.30
CA PHE A 37 -16.84 6.10 5.99
C PHE A 37 -17.31 7.56 6.06
N ASN A 38 -18.35 7.85 6.86
CA ASN A 38 -18.85 9.22 7.03
C ASN A 38 -17.80 10.11 7.70
N HIS A 39 -17.17 9.61 8.78
CA HIS A 39 -16.08 10.33 9.45
C HIS A 39 -14.89 10.58 8.50
N ALA A 40 -14.58 9.64 7.62
CA ALA A 40 -13.55 9.84 6.60
C ALA A 40 -13.90 10.98 5.62
N CYS A 41 -15.16 11.09 5.19
CA CYS A 41 -15.60 12.22 4.34
C CYS A 41 -15.40 13.57 5.04
N GLU A 42 -15.73 13.66 6.33
CA GLU A 42 -15.54 14.88 7.14
C GLU A 42 -14.06 15.24 7.26
N ILE A 43 -13.19 14.26 7.56
CA ILE A 43 -11.76 14.46 7.73
C ILE A 43 -11.07 14.86 6.42
N LEU A 44 -11.40 14.18 5.33
CA LEU A 44 -10.74 14.35 4.04
C LEU A 44 -11.26 15.56 3.25
N GLY A 45 -12.48 16.04 3.57
CA GLY A 45 -13.10 17.17 2.89
C GLY A 45 -13.62 16.85 1.48
N PHE A 46 -13.73 15.55 1.12
CA PHE A 46 -14.33 15.10 -0.13
C PHE A 46 -15.07 13.76 0.06
N ASP A 47 -15.93 13.44 -0.91
CA ASP A 47 -16.80 12.25 -0.85
C ASP A 47 -16.03 10.97 -1.23
N ILE A 48 -15.33 10.39 -0.26
CA ILE A 48 -14.61 9.11 -0.42
C ILE A 48 -15.60 7.95 -0.64
N ILE A 49 -16.83 8.04 -0.12
CA ILE A 49 -17.89 7.04 -0.29
C ILE A 49 -18.23 6.90 -1.76
N LYS A 50 -18.51 8.02 -2.43
CA LYS A 50 -18.82 8.04 -3.86
C LYS A 50 -17.67 7.46 -4.68
N LEU A 51 -16.42 7.80 -4.33
CA LEU A 51 -15.23 7.30 -5.03
C LEU A 51 -15.08 5.78 -4.86
N CYS A 52 -15.20 5.26 -3.63
CA CYS A 52 -15.11 3.83 -3.37
C CYS A 52 -16.23 3.02 -4.02
N PHE A 53 -17.48 3.51 -3.98
CA PHE A 53 -18.62 2.69 -4.39
C PHE A 53 -18.97 2.82 -5.87
N ASN A 54 -18.80 4.01 -6.44
CA ASN A 54 -19.25 4.33 -7.80
C ASN A 54 -18.17 5.00 -8.65
N GLY A 55 -16.95 5.18 -8.12
CA GLY A 55 -15.83 5.77 -8.85
C GLY A 55 -15.37 4.87 -10.00
N LYS A 56 -14.78 5.47 -11.03
CA LYS A 56 -14.12 4.70 -12.08
C LYS A 56 -12.79 4.14 -11.58
N GLN A 57 -12.36 3.00 -12.13
CA GLN A 57 -11.09 2.37 -11.74
C GLN A 57 -9.90 3.33 -11.91
N GLU A 58 -9.89 4.12 -12.99
CA GLU A 58 -8.81 5.09 -13.26
C GLU A 58 -8.74 6.18 -12.18
N GLU A 59 -9.88 6.59 -11.63
CA GLU A 59 -9.94 7.57 -10.55
C GLU A 59 -9.46 6.97 -9.23
N LEU A 60 -9.90 5.76 -8.91
CA LEU A 60 -9.44 5.00 -7.75
C LEU A 60 -7.94 4.65 -7.81
N ASN A 61 -7.35 4.57 -8.99
CA ASN A 61 -5.93 4.27 -9.16
C ASN A 61 -5.02 5.46 -8.88
N LYS A 62 -5.54 6.69 -8.81
CA LYS A 62 -4.76 7.86 -8.40
C LYS A 62 -4.24 7.65 -6.98
N THR A 63 -2.94 7.77 -6.78
CA THR A 63 -2.29 7.47 -5.49
C THR A 63 -2.90 8.26 -4.33
N SER A 64 -3.29 9.52 -4.55
CA SER A 64 -3.96 10.37 -3.57
C SER A 64 -5.37 9.91 -3.18
N ILE A 65 -6.04 9.14 -4.02
CA ILE A 65 -7.38 8.58 -3.75
C ILE A 65 -7.28 7.13 -3.27
N CYS A 66 -6.46 6.34 -3.94
CA CYS A 66 -6.26 4.92 -3.65
C CYS A 66 -5.87 4.68 -2.18
N GLN A 67 -4.91 5.43 -1.68
CA GLN A 67 -4.38 5.21 -0.33
C GLN A 67 -5.43 5.45 0.77
N PRO A 68 -6.10 6.61 0.85
CA PRO A 68 -7.16 6.79 1.85
C PRO A 68 -8.34 5.84 1.62
N ALA A 69 -8.69 5.49 0.38
CA ALA A 69 -9.78 4.57 0.09
C ALA A 69 -9.53 3.17 0.68
N ILE A 70 -8.32 2.62 0.52
CA ILE A 70 -7.94 1.32 1.11
C ILE A 70 -7.89 1.39 2.64
N LEU A 71 -7.32 2.46 3.21
CA LEU A 71 -7.29 2.65 4.68
C LEU A 71 -8.70 2.66 5.25
N VAL A 72 -9.58 3.51 4.71
CA VAL A 72 -10.98 3.68 5.18
C VAL A 72 -11.75 2.37 5.09
N THR A 73 -11.67 1.69 3.94
CA THR A 73 -12.35 0.40 3.74
C THR A 73 -11.83 -0.66 4.72
N SER A 74 -10.51 -0.75 4.89
CA SER A 74 -9.91 -1.73 5.79
C SER A 74 -10.28 -1.49 7.25
N ILE A 75 -10.29 -0.25 7.70
CA ILE A 75 -10.70 0.09 9.08
C ILE A 75 -12.20 -0.09 9.26
N ALA A 76 -13.03 0.24 8.27
CA ALA A 76 -14.48 -0.04 8.33
C ALA A 76 -14.76 -1.54 8.53
N ILE A 77 -14.11 -2.41 7.77
CA ILE A 77 -14.22 -3.86 7.91
C ILE A 77 -13.69 -4.30 9.28
N PHE A 78 -12.54 -3.78 9.71
CA PHE A 78 -11.93 -4.11 11.00
C PHE A 78 -12.86 -3.77 12.18
N GLU A 79 -13.49 -2.59 12.18
CA GLU A 79 -14.43 -2.19 13.25
C GLU A 79 -15.69 -3.06 13.27
N VAL A 80 -16.20 -3.48 12.11
CA VAL A 80 -17.31 -4.46 12.03
C VAL A 80 -16.90 -5.79 12.65
N LEU A 81 -15.74 -6.34 12.29
CA LEU A 81 -15.25 -7.61 12.83
C LEU A 81 -15.04 -7.55 14.34
N LYS A 82 -14.48 -6.45 14.82
CA LYS A 82 -14.23 -6.20 16.24
C LYS A 82 -15.52 -6.11 17.04
N LYS A 83 -16.50 -5.32 16.55
CA LYS A 83 -17.75 -5.05 17.26
C LYS A 83 -18.65 -6.27 17.32
N ASN A 84 -18.67 -7.06 16.26
CA ASN A 84 -19.52 -8.26 16.18
C ASN A 84 -18.86 -9.51 16.80
N TYR A 85 -17.80 -9.33 17.57
CA TYR A 85 -17.08 -10.41 18.29
C TYR A 85 -16.55 -11.53 17.38
N ILE A 86 -16.43 -11.28 16.09
CA ILE A 86 -15.86 -12.24 15.14
C ILE A 86 -14.37 -12.44 15.43
N ILE A 87 -13.71 -11.38 15.91
CA ILE A 87 -12.32 -11.41 16.34
C ILE A 87 -12.19 -10.84 17.76
N GLN A 88 -11.39 -11.51 18.58
CA GLN A 88 -10.96 -11.01 19.88
C GLN A 88 -9.63 -10.27 19.66
N ILE A 89 -9.63 -8.94 19.82
CA ILE A 89 -8.40 -8.13 19.63
C ILE A 89 -7.28 -8.62 20.57
N ASN A 90 -7.64 -9.02 21.79
CA ASN A 90 -6.67 -9.53 22.76
C ASN A 90 -5.97 -10.83 22.30
N ASP A 91 -6.56 -11.57 21.37
CA ASP A 91 -5.96 -12.77 20.79
C ASP A 91 -5.01 -12.43 19.61
N CYS A 92 -5.05 -11.20 19.12
CA CYS A 92 -4.13 -10.73 18.11
C CYS A 92 -2.73 -10.55 18.68
N LYS A 93 -1.76 -11.20 18.07
CA LYS A 93 -0.36 -11.14 18.49
C LYS A 93 0.50 -10.24 17.61
N ALA A 94 0.01 -9.91 16.42
CA ALA A 94 0.70 -9.04 15.47
C ALA A 94 -0.29 -8.38 14.51
N ALA A 95 0.04 -7.17 14.09
CA ALA A 95 -0.58 -6.50 12.96
C ALA A 95 0.52 -6.09 11.97
N ALA A 96 0.32 -6.31 10.70
CA ALA A 96 1.26 -5.94 9.65
C ALA A 96 0.51 -5.45 8.41
N GLY A 97 1.19 -4.68 7.57
CA GLY A 97 0.62 -4.19 6.33
C GLY A 97 1.69 -3.86 5.32
N LEU A 98 1.37 -4.04 4.03
CA LEU A 98 2.27 -3.71 2.95
C LEU A 98 2.15 -2.21 2.62
N SER A 99 3.26 -1.46 2.74
CA SER A 99 3.35 -0.04 2.40
C SER A 99 2.25 0.81 3.06
N LEU A 100 1.16 1.12 2.36
CA LEU A 100 -0.03 1.77 2.92
C LEU A 100 -0.65 0.97 4.06
N GLY A 101 -0.71 -0.34 3.94
CA GLY A 101 -1.28 -1.23 4.95
C GLY A 101 -0.65 -1.11 6.33
N GLU A 102 0.59 -0.64 6.41
CA GLU A 102 1.29 -0.36 7.68
C GLU A 102 0.55 0.71 8.50
N TYR A 103 0.04 1.77 7.86
CA TYR A 103 -0.79 2.78 8.54
C TYR A 103 -2.08 2.18 9.08
N THR A 104 -2.70 1.26 8.32
CA THR A 104 -3.88 0.53 8.78
C THR A 104 -3.55 -0.37 9.98
N ALA A 105 -2.39 -1.03 9.96
CA ALA A 105 -1.91 -1.83 11.08
C ALA A 105 -1.71 -0.98 12.33
N HIS A 106 -1.11 0.21 12.22
CA HIS A 106 -0.96 1.16 13.32
C HIS A 106 -2.30 1.62 13.89
N VAL A 107 -3.29 1.92 13.04
CA VAL A 107 -4.65 2.28 13.50
C VAL A 107 -5.29 1.10 14.23
N SER A 108 -5.20 -0.11 13.68
CA SER A 108 -5.77 -1.31 14.30
C SER A 108 -5.13 -1.65 15.65
N ALA A 109 -3.85 -1.32 15.82
CA ALA A 109 -3.10 -1.49 17.08
C ALA A 109 -3.32 -0.34 18.08
N GLY A 110 -4.05 0.74 17.70
CA GLY A 110 -4.26 1.91 18.53
C GLY A 110 -3.05 2.85 18.66
N SER A 111 -2.01 2.68 17.84
CA SER A 111 -0.80 3.51 17.85
C SER A 111 -1.01 4.88 17.21
N ILE A 112 -1.95 4.98 16.26
CA ILE A 112 -2.34 6.23 15.59
C ILE A 112 -3.87 6.29 15.56
N ALA A 113 -4.44 7.47 15.83
CA ALA A 113 -5.87 7.69 15.69
C ALA A 113 -6.28 7.62 14.19
N PHE A 114 -7.47 7.08 13.92
CA PHE A 114 -7.98 6.96 12.54
C PHE A 114 -7.99 8.30 11.80
N ALA A 115 -8.40 9.37 12.48
CA ALA A 115 -8.47 10.70 11.88
C ALA A 115 -7.10 11.22 11.42
N ASP A 116 -6.06 10.98 12.22
CA ASP A 116 -4.70 11.42 11.90
C ASP A 116 -4.10 10.54 10.80
N ALA A 117 -4.32 9.24 10.87
CA ALA A 117 -3.89 8.31 9.82
C ALA A 117 -4.54 8.64 8.46
N ALA A 118 -5.84 8.97 8.43
CA ALA A 118 -6.54 9.32 7.20
C ALA A 118 -5.97 10.59 6.55
N LYS A 119 -5.70 11.65 7.36
CA LYS A 119 -5.04 12.87 6.88
C LYS A 119 -3.63 12.60 6.36
N LEU A 120 -2.85 11.86 7.15
CA LEU A 120 -1.45 11.55 6.82
C LEU A 120 -1.33 10.71 5.54
N VAL A 121 -2.18 9.70 5.39
CA VAL A 121 -2.22 8.83 4.21
C VAL A 121 -2.67 9.60 2.97
N TYR A 122 -3.62 10.51 3.09
CA TYR A 122 -4.02 11.40 1.99
C TYR A 122 -2.84 12.30 1.55
N LYS A 123 -2.17 12.96 2.50
CA LYS A 123 -0.97 13.76 2.21
C LYS A 123 0.15 12.92 1.60
N ARG A 124 0.38 11.72 2.14
CA ARG A 124 1.32 10.75 1.56
C ARG A 124 1.02 10.48 0.09
N GLY A 125 -0.24 10.22 -0.24
CA GLY A 125 -0.68 9.99 -1.61
C GLY A 125 -0.42 11.18 -2.53
N LEU A 126 -0.68 12.41 -2.06
CA LEU A 126 -0.38 13.65 -2.80
C LEU A 126 1.12 13.82 -3.03
N PHE A 127 1.95 13.68 -2.00
CA PHE A 127 3.40 13.83 -2.11
C PHE A 127 4.03 12.78 -3.02
N MET A 128 3.55 11.53 -2.95
CA MET A 128 4.00 10.47 -3.86
C MET A 128 3.59 10.75 -5.31
N GLN A 129 2.40 11.31 -5.55
CA GLN A 129 1.98 11.70 -6.90
C GLN A 129 2.87 12.82 -7.45
N GLU A 130 3.12 13.88 -6.67
CA GLU A 130 4.04 14.96 -7.05
C GLU A 130 5.46 14.46 -7.35
N ALA A 131 5.96 13.49 -6.56
CA ALA A 131 7.25 12.89 -6.80
C ALA A 131 7.28 12.08 -8.10
N CYS A 132 6.21 11.36 -8.43
CA CYS A 132 6.07 10.63 -9.69
C CYS A 132 6.06 11.58 -10.89
N ASP A 133 5.34 12.70 -10.78
CA ASP A 133 5.23 13.70 -11.85
C ASP A 133 6.59 14.39 -12.12
N SER A 134 7.38 14.58 -11.06
CA SER A 134 8.70 15.21 -11.14
C SER A 134 9.83 14.25 -11.54
N ASN A 135 9.71 12.98 -11.12
CA ASN A 135 10.72 11.93 -11.33
C ASN A 135 10.06 10.69 -11.97
N PRO A 136 9.87 10.68 -13.29
CA PRO A 136 9.24 9.57 -13.98
C PRO A 136 9.98 8.25 -13.78
N GLY A 137 9.28 7.22 -13.37
CA GLY A 137 9.81 5.88 -13.16
C GLY A 137 8.73 4.81 -13.30
N GLY A 138 9.02 3.62 -12.80
CA GLY A 138 8.09 2.50 -12.83
C GLY A 138 8.50 1.39 -11.87
N MET A 139 7.74 0.29 -11.94
CA MET A 139 8.02 -0.92 -11.17
C MET A 139 7.83 -2.16 -12.05
N VAL A 140 8.62 -3.20 -11.76
CA VAL A 140 8.58 -4.49 -12.45
C VAL A 140 8.67 -5.61 -11.43
N SER A 141 7.74 -6.56 -11.47
CA SER A 141 7.77 -7.76 -10.64
C SER A 141 8.60 -8.84 -11.32
N ILE A 142 9.62 -9.34 -10.63
CA ILE A 142 10.46 -10.47 -11.04
C ILE A 142 9.99 -11.70 -10.26
N ILE A 143 9.63 -12.77 -10.97
CA ILE A 143 9.12 -14.00 -10.37
C ILE A 143 9.95 -15.18 -10.79
N GLY A 144 10.34 -16.02 -9.84
CA GLY A 144 11.06 -17.27 -10.08
C GLY A 144 12.57 -17.13 -10.08
N LEU A 145 13.11 -16.01 -9.58
CA LEU A 145 14.52 -15.85 -9.23
C LEU A 145 14.65 -15.71 -7.71
N GLU A 146 15.78 -16.15 -7.19
CA GLU A 146 16.18 -15.92 -5.81
C GLU A 146 16.51 -14.44 -5.58
N ASP A 147 16.26 -13.96 -4.37
CA ASP A 147 16.36 -12.53 -4.01
C ASP A 147 17.76 -11.99 -4.29
N GLU A 148 18.81 -12.77 -3.96
CA GLU A 148 20.21 -12.40 -4.17
C GLU A 148 20.56 -12.21 -5.66
N LYS A 149 19.95 -13.01 -6.55
CA LYS A 149 20.14 -12.83 -8.00
C LYS A 149 19.49 -11.57 -8.52
N VAL A 150 18.34 -11.20 -7.95
CA VAL A 150 17.63 -9.95 -8.29
C VAL A 150 18.44 -8.75 -7.81
N GLU A 151 19.01 -8.80 -6.60
CA GLU A 151 19.89 -7.76 -6.08
C GLU A 151 21.16 -7.59 -6.91
N GLN A 152 21.77 -8.70 -7.35
CA GLN A 152 22.92 -8.65 -8.27
C GLN A 152 22.57 -7.96 -9.60
N ILE A 153 21.36 -8.22 -10.15
CA ILE A 153 20.90 -7.52 -11.36
C ILE A 153 20.82 -6.02 -11.11
N CYS A 154 20.27 -5.59 -9.97
CA CYS A 154 20.21 -4.16 -9.61
C CYS A 154 21.62 -3.55 -9.57
N SER A 155 22.57 -4.19 -8.90
CA SER A 155 23.95 -3.72 -8.77
C SER A 155 24.68 -3.63 -10.13
N GLU A 156 24.38 -4.54 -11.07
CA GLU A 156 25.00 -4.50 -12.39
C GLU A 156 24.50 -3.34 -13.26
N VAL A 157 23.25 -2.90 -13.06
CA VAL A 157 22.65 -1.86 -13.90
C VAL A 157 22.57 -0.47 -13.22
N GLU A 158 22.89 -0.35 -11.93
CA GLU A 158 22.81 0.90 -11.18
C GLU A 158 23.70 2.04 -11.76
N HIS A 159 24.73 1.71 -12.55
CA HIS A 159 25.53 2.68 -13.26
C HIS A 159 24.78 3.40 -14.41
N ILE A 160 23.63 2.86 -14.85
CA ILE A 160 22.77 3.45 -15.89
C ILE A 160 21.81 4.49 -15.31
N GLY A 161 21.36 4.28 -14.07
CA GLY A 161 20.40 5.17 -13.38
C GLY A 161 19.86 4.53 -12.12
N ILE A 162 18.84 5.16 -11.53
CA ILE A 162 18.27 4.75 -10.25
C ILE A 162 17.43 3.47 -10.39
N ILE A 163 17.79 2.45 -9.61
CA ILE A 163 17.05 1.19 -9.47
C ILE A 163 17.26 0.61 -8.07
N CYS A 164 16.27 -0.10 -7.54
CA CYS A 164 16.40 -0.89 -6.33
C CYS A 164 15.38 -2.05 -6.29
N ALA A 165 15.66 -3.05 -5.47
CA ALA A 165 14.68 -4.02 -5.01
C ALA A 165 13.78 -3.32 -3.98
N ALA A 166 12.53 -3.08 -4.34
CA ALA A 166 11.58 -2.27 -3.56
C ALA A 166 10.66 -3.09 -2.66
N ASN A 167 10.21 -4.27 -3.12
CA ASN A 167 9.35 -5.15 -2.35
C ASN A 167 9.83 -6.61 -2.47
N TYR A 168 10.01 -7.25 -1.33
CA TYR A 168 10.22 -8.68 -1.20
C TYR A 168 8.89 -9.31 -0.77
N ASN A 169 8.07 -9.70 -1.77
CA ASN A 169 6.68 -10.12 -1.49
C ASN A 169 6.60 -11.53 -0.90
N CYS A 170 7.41 -12.43 -1.43
CA CYS A 170 7.60 -13.78 -0.91
C CYS A 170 8.89 -14.37 -1.53
N PRO A 171 9.41 -15.51 -1.04
CA PRO A 171 10.54 -16.17 -1.66
C PRO A 171 10.36 -16.34 -3.17
N GLY A 172 11.29 -15.79 -3.95
CA GLY A 172 11.25 -15.82 -5.41
C GLY A 172 10.29 -14.83 -6.07
N GLN A 173 9.78 -13.83 -5.35
CA GLN A 173 9.04 -12.71 -5.94
C GLN A 173 9.52 -11.37 -5.37
N VAL A 174 10.32 -10.67 -6.15
CA VAL A 174 10.84 -9.33 -5.84
C VAL A 174 10.30 -8.32 -6.85
N VAL A 175 9.95 -7.13 -6.38
CA VAL A 175 9.57 -6.00 -7.23
C VAL A 175 10.72 -5.01 -7.30
N LEU A 176 11.15 -4.68 -8.51
CA LEU A 176 12.11 -3.63 -8.79
C LEU A 176 11.38 -2.30 -8.99
N ALA A 177 11.96 -1.21 -8.48
CA ALA A 177 11.52 0.15 -8.72
C ALA A 177 12.69 1.00 -9.22
N GLY A 178 12.45 1.86 -10.21
CA GLY A 178 13.51 2.70 -10.77
C GLY A 178 13.11 3.44 -12.04
N GLU A 179 14.10 4.02 -12.70
CA GLU A 179 13.94 4.69 -13.99
C GLU A 179 13.63 3.67 -15.09
N LYS A 180 12.79 4.04 -16.05
CA LYS A 180 12.32 3.11 -17.10
C LYS A 180 13.45 2.46 -17.90
N PRO A 181 14.50 3.19 -18.38
CA PRO A 181 15.58 2.56 -19.15
C PRO A 181 16.35 1.51 -18.35
N VAL A 182 16.54 1.75 -17.05
CA VAL A 182 17.25 0.81 -16.17
C VAL A 182 16.38 -0.42 -15.90
N LEU A 183 15.08 -0.23 -15.65
CA LEU A 183 14.12 -1.34 -15.47
C LEU A 183 14.02 -2.23 -16.72
N GLU A 184 14.07 -1.64 -17.91
CA GLU A 184 14.10 -2.41 -19.18
C GLU A 184 15.33 -3.30 -19.24
N LYS A 185 16.52 -2.75 -18.93
CA LYS A 185 17.75 -3.53 -18.92
C LYS A 185 17.74 -4.62 -17.86
N ALA A 186 17.30 -4.30 -16.64
CA ALA A 186 17.15 -5.27 -15.55
C ALA A 186 16.15 -6.39 -15.92
N SER A 187 15.06 -6.05 -16.61
CA SER A 187 14.06 -7.02 -17.09
C SER A 187 14.63 -8.02 -18.09
N ILE A 188 15.51 -7.57 -18.98
CA ILE A 188 16.22 -8.44 -19.95
C ILE A 188 17.13 -9.40 -19.18
N LEU A 189 17.99 -8.87 -18.29
CA LEU A 189 18.90 -9.69 -17.49
C LEU A 189 18.17 -10.71 -16.61
N ALA A 190 17.03 -10.33 -16.03
CA ALA A 190 16.22 -11.24 -15.24
C ALA A 190 15.71 -12.43 -16.06
N LYS A 191 15.26 -12.20 -17.31
CA LYS A 191 14.84 -13.27 -18.22
C LYS A 191 16.01 -14.17 -18.61
N GLU A 192 17.15 -13.58 -18.96
CA GLU A 192 18.39 -14.31 -19.30
C GLU A 192 18.89 -15.21 -18.16
N ARG A 193 18.65 -14.80 -16.89
CA ARG A 193 19.00 -15.55 -15.67
C ARG A 193 17.94 -16.54 -15.22
N GLY A 194 16.88 -16.71 -16.01
CA GLY A 194 15.87 -17.74 -15.78
C GLY A 194 14.69 -17.28 -14.93
N ALA A 195 14.40 -15.99 -14.84
CA ALA A 195 13.14 -15.53 -14.25
C ALA A 195 11.95 -16.17 -14.98
N ARG A 196 11.05 -16.78 -14.20
CA ARG A 196 9.84 -17.41 -14.76
C ARG A 196 8.90 -16.39 -15.38
N MET A 197 8.77 -15.23 -14.74
CA MET A 197 7.96 -14.11 -15.23
C MET A 197 8.61 -12.77 -14.88
N VAL A 198 8.45 -11.81 -15.78
CA VAL A 198 8.84 -10.40 -15.60
C VAL A 198 7.65 -9.55 -16.01
N ILE A 199 6.99 -8.94 -15.03
CA ILE A 199 5.70 -8.28 -15.20
C ILE A 199 5.83 -6.80 -14.86
N PRO A 200 5.75 -5.89 -15.85
CA PRO A 200 5.59 -4.46 -15.57
C PRO A 200 4.32 -4.20 -14.76
N LEU A 201 4.43 -3.41 -13.70
CA LEU A 201 3.29 -3.04 -12.87
C LEU A 201 2.64 -1.76 -13.41
N ASN A 202 1.31 -1.74 -13.41
CA ASN A 202 0.54 -0.55 -13.79
C ASN A 202 0.45 0.42 -12.60
N VAL A 203 1.54 1.13 -12.32
CA VAL A 203 1.67 2.11 -11.23
C VAL A 203 2.19 3.43 -11.74
N GLY A 204 1.89 4.53 -11.01
CA GLY A 204 2.23 5.89 -11.41
C GLY A 204 3.72 6.23 -11.32
N GLY A 205 4.55 5.42 -10.64
CA GLY A 205 5.96 5.75 -10.48
C GLY A 205 6.78 4.66 -9.79
N ALA A 206 8.04 4.97 -9.51
CA ALA A 206 9.00 4.08 -8.87
C ALA A 206 8.88 4.12 -7.34
N PHE A 207 7.79 3.61 -6.80
CA PHE A 207 7.55 3.62 -5.36
C PHE A 207 8.65 2.86 -4.61
N HIS A 208 8.98 3.35 -3.41
CA HIS A 208 10.02 2.79 -2.53
C HIS A 208 11.44 2.85 -3.11
N SER A 209 11.69 3.70 -4.09
CA SER A 209 13.04 4.03 -4.59
C SER A 209 13.46 5.44 -4.19
N ASN A 210 14.73 5.79 -4.44
CA ASN A 210 15.24 7.15 -4.22
C ASN A 210 14.54 8.22 -5.05
N LEU A 211 13.80 7.86 -6.12
CA LEU A 211 12.93 8.77 -6.85
C LEU A 211 11.76 9.32 -6.01
N MET A 212 11.45 8.66 -4.88
CA MET A 212 10.44 9.08 -3.91
C MET A 212 10.99 9.94 -2.75
N SER A 213 12.29 10.25 -2.70
CA SER A 213 12.89 11.07 -1.62
C SER A 213 12.15 12.38 -1.38
N PRO A 214 11.70 13.16 -2.40
CA PRO A 214 10.94 14.38 -2.17
C PRO A 214 9.62 14.16 -1.41
N ALA A 215 8.96 13.03 -1.64
CA ALA A 215 7.74 12.65 -0.92
C ALA A 215 8.06 12.28 0.54
N SER A 216 9.16 11.55 0.78
CA SER A 216 9.62 11.19 2.12
C SER A 216 9.92 12.43 2.96
N ASP A 217 10.64 13.40 2.42
CA ASP A 217 11.00 14.64 3.11
C ASP A 217 9.79 15.48 3.51
N LYS A 218 8.77 15.53 2.65
CA LYS A 218 7.51 16.21 2.93
C LYS A 218 6.71 15.47 4.02
N LEU A 219 6.62 14.14 3.90
CA LEU A 219 5.88 13.31 4.85
C LEU A 219 6.50 13.33 6.25
N LEU A 220 7.83 13.34 6.33
CA LEU A 220 8.56 13.45 7.60
C LEU A 220 8.16 14.71 8.38
N LYS A 221 7.98 15.83 7.68
CA LYS A 221 7.54 17.09 8.32
C LYS A 221 6.12 16.95 8.90
N GLU A 222 5.22 16.26 8.21
CA GLU A 222 3.86 16.02 8.69
C GLU A 222 3.82 15.13 9.93
N LEU A 223 4.73 14.15 10.04
CA LEU A 223 4.82 13.27 11.21
C LEU A 223 5.25 13.99 12.49
N TYR A 224 6.00 15.09 12.36
CA TYR A 224 6.47 15.90 13.51
C TYR A 224 5.66 17.16 13.74
N THR A 225 4.60 17.39 12.96
CA THR A 225 3.67 18.51 13.20
C THR A 225 2.59 18.06 14.18
N PRO A 226 2.44 18.70 15.34
CA PRO A 226 1.45 18.33 16.34
C PRO A 226 0.01 18.59 15.89
#